data_4cddb24784f2fd1cf579e43a320202f0
#
_entry.id   4cddb24784f2fd1cf579e43a320202f0
#
_cell.length_a   1.000
_cell.length_b   1.000
_cell.length_c   1.000
_cell.angle_alpha   90.00
_cell.angle_beta   90.00
_cell.angle_gamma   90.00
#
_symmetry.space_group_name_H-M   'P 1'
#
loop_
_entity.id
_entity.type
_entity.pdbx_description
1 polymer ?
#
loop_
_entity_poly.entity_id
_entity_poly.type
_entity_poly.pdbx_seq_one_letter_code
_entity_poly.pdbx_strand_id
1 'polypeptide(L)'
;MRAALTDRPVEGCFGGAVENLLSINTVPCDHTVYNSTGLLTHDRMFRAGGDYDTPWTRDAAINTWNAGRFLDPKTARNTLLAVCTPDEEGHPIIQPDSQKWDRVVWIIGAWQYWLATGDDEFLEIARGITARSLAQLKKERYDEAFGLYRGGSFFNDGIAGYPLDLYEPGLDSSFVGDHPKCDRIFCLSTNVLYCEALRIAARMGVGDEQAWLRFRKNLRARFGNPDGSLSYILYPDGRRDDSKELSGYAFGVLFDIFPGDALKHLDREKYGIPSIMPPFPGLFSKERPGRHNNLIWPFLNGFYIRAAAKCGMVEEVWEELQRMTALMGEEFREIYSPYDGQPHGGWQLGGDNCQGHLWHSCRHQTWSATGYLGAILSGIFGMEPGEEGLSMAPCVPENLSDSALYGVTVRGWTLDIRVHGWGTKLECMTQDGEPVQNPIPYGTPGTHQILELWLGR
;
A
#
# COMPACT_ATOMS: atom_id res chain seq x y z
N MET A 1 20.92 2.92 -4.47
CA MET A 1 20.58 1.52 -4.06
C MET A 1 20.66 0.59 -5.26
N ARG A 2 21.18 -0.62 -5.09
CA ARG A 2 21.16 -1.72 -6.07
C ARG A 2 20.94 -3.05 -5.35
N ALA A 3 20.46 -4.06 -6.06
CA ALA A 3 20.37 -5.42 -5.55
C ALA A 3 21.34 -6.35 -6.30
N ALA A 4 21.79 -7.40 -5.64
CA ALA A 4 22.40 -8.59 -6.23
C ALA A 4 21.57 -9.79 -5.74
N LEU A 5 20.63 -10.21 -6.57
CA LEU A 5 19.72 -11.31 -6.25
C LEU A 5 20.12 -12.55 -7.06
N THR A 6 20.05 -13.69 -6.42
CA THR A 6 20.48 -14.96 -7.04
C THR A 6 19.55 -15.41 -8.17
N ASP A 7 18.28 -14.99 -8.15
CA ASP A 7 17.35 -15.16 -9.27
C ASP A 7 17.45 -13.97 -10.24
N ARG A 8 17.94 -14.23 -11.46
CA ARG A 8 18.18 -13.20 -12.48
C ARG A 8 16.93 -12.46 -12.96
N PRO A 9 15.80 -13.10 -13.23
CA PRO A 9 14.53 -12.42 -13.52
C PRO A 9 14.11 -11.45 -12.42
N VAL A 10 14.18 -11.86 -11.15
CA VAL A 10 13.84 -10.99 -9.99
C VAL A 10 14.82 -9.83 -9.88
N GLU A 11 16.13 -10.05 -10.06
CA GLU A 11 17.14 -8.98 -10.08
C GLU A 11 16.87 -7.95 -11.18
N GLY A 12 16.59 -8.42 -12.40
CA GLY A 12 16.26 -7.56 -13.55
C GLY A 12 15.00 -6.73 -13.31
N CYS A 13 13.95 -7.35 -12.78
CA CYS A 13 12.71 -6.67 -12.44
C CYS A 13 12.92 -5.62 -11.32
N PHE A 14 13.75 -5.92 -10.30
CA PHE A 14 14.12 -4.95 -9.27
C PHE A 14 14.82 -3.72 -9.88
N GLY A 15 15.78 -3.94 -10.77
CA GLY A 15 16.47 -2.85 -11.50
C GLY A 15 15.52 -1.99 -12.30
N GLY A 16 14.62 -2.62 -13.08
CA GLY A 16 13.58 -1.93 -13.84
C GLY A 16 12.60 -1.15 -12.97
N ALA A 17 12.24 -1.67 -11.79
CA ALA A 17 11.38 -0.97 -10.84
C ALA A 17 12.05 0.28 -10.24
N VAL A 18 13.35 0.21 -9.95
CA VAL A 18 14.15 1.38 -9.52
C VAL A 18 14.20 2.43 -10.63
N GLU A 19 14.45 2.04 -11.88
CA GLU A 19 14.45 2.92 -13.04
C GLU A 19 13.07 3.56 -13.26
N ASN A 20 12.01 2.77 -13.15
CA ASN A 20 10.63 3.27 -13.26
C ASN A 20 10.35 4.39 -12.27
N LEU A 21 10.73 4.23 -11.00
CA LEU A 21 10.51 5.26 -9.98
C LEU A 21 11.41 6.48 -10.22
N LEU A 22 12.74 6.27 -10.33
CA LEU A 22 13.71 7.36 -10.25
C LEU A 22 13.91 8.11 -11.57
N SER A 23 13.78 7.40 -12.71
CA SER A 23 14.07 7.98 -14.04
C SER A 23 12.80 8.32 -14.80
N ILE A 24 11.77 7.48 -14.75
CA ILE A 24 10.55 7.66 -15.56
C ILE A 24 9.52 8.51 -14.81
N ASN A 25 9.29 8.24 -13.53
CA ASN A 25 8.20 8.84 -12.76
C ASN A 25 8.63 9.89 -11.72
N THR A 26 9.90 10.21 -11.63
CA THR A 26 10.39 11.40 -10.92
C THR A 26 10.41 12.58 -11.89
N VAL A 27 9.43 13.47 -11.76
CA VAL A 27 9.19 14.58 -12.69
C VAL A 27 9.38 15.95 -12.02
N PRO A 28 9.55 17.05 -12.78
CA PRO A 28 9.54 18.40 -12.21
C PRO A 28 8.22 18.66 -11.46
N CYS A 29 8.31 19.34 -10.32
CA CYS A 29 7.18 19.77 -9.53
C CYS A 29 6.87 21.24 -9.80
N ASP A 30 5.71 21.53 -10.37
CA ASP A 30 5.26 22.92 -10.58
C ASP A 30 4.71 23.49 -9.27
N HIS A 31 5.51 24.32 -8.61
CA HIS A 31 5.13 24.97 -7.36
C HIS A 31 3.93 25.93 -7.50
N THR A 32 3.61 26.40 -8.70
CA THR A 32 2.41 27.23 -8.92
C THR A 32 1.12 26.42 -8.86
N VAL A 33 1.21 25.11 -9.08
CA VAL A 33 0.09 24.15 -9.06
C VAL A 33 0.02 23.43 -7.71
N TYR A 34 1.16 22.93 -7.21
CA TYR A 34 1.19 21.96 -6.11
C TYR A 34 1.60 22.57 -4.76
N ASN A 35 2.01 23.83 -4.68
CA ASN A 35 2.50 24.44 -3.43
C ASN A 35 1.53 25.45 -2.80
N SER A 36 0.24 25.17 -2.81
CA SER A 36 -0.76 26.04 -2.18
C SER A 36 -0.57 26.22 -0.68
N THR A 37 0.11 25.26 -0.02
CA THR A 37 0.45 25.31 1.41
C THR A 37 1.75 26.04 1.71
N GLY A 38 2.59 26.34 0.71
CA GLY A 38 3.94 26.90 0.90
C GLY A 38 4.97 25.95 1.49
N LEU A 39 4.67 24.64 1.59
CA LEU A 39 5.52 23.66 2.31
C LEU A 39 6.53 22.93 1.40
N LEU A 40 6.42 23.06 0.07
CA LEU A 40 7.33 22.39 -0.85
C LEU A 40 8.69 23.08 -0.87
N THR A 41 9.74 22.26 -0.76
CA THR A 41 11.14 22.75 -0.74
C THR A 41 12.01 22.10 -1.83
N HIS A 42 11.44 21.21 -2.65
CA HIS A 42 12.15 20.47 -3.69
C HIS A 42 11.43 20.57 -5.02
N ASP A 43 12.19 20.63 -6.14
CA ASP A 43 11.65 20.87 -7.49
C ASP A 43 11.21 19.59 -8.21
N ARG A 44 11.13 18.46 -7.51
CA ARG A 44 10.72 17.18 -8.09
C ARG A 44 9.64 16.50 -7.24
N MET A 45 8.84 15.67 -7.93
CA MET A 45 7.80 14.83 -7.31
C MET A 45 7.68 13.50 -8.05
N PHE A 46 7.09 12.50 -7.40
CA PHE A 46 6.66 11.26 -8.06
C PHE A 46 5.27 11.46 -8.64
N ARG A 47 5.09 11.24 -9.94
CA ARG A 47 3.76 11.13 -10.54
C ARG A 47 3.19 9.73 -10.35
N ALA A 48 1.89 9.55 -10.58
CA ALA A 48 1.20 8.28 -10.37
C ALA A 48 1.60 7.19 -11.39
N GLY A 49 1.92 7.58 -12.61
CA GLY A 49 2.33 6.63 -13.65
C GLY A 49 2.60 7.32 -14.98
N GLY A 50 3.02 6.57 -16.01
CA GLY A 50 3.41 7.10 -17.31
C GLY A 50 2.30 7.85 -18.04
N ASP A 51 1.04 7.47 -17.82
CA ASP A 51 -0.14 8.12 -18.41
C ASP A 51 -0.83 9.11 -17.44
N TYR A 52 -0.24 9.38 -16.26
CA TYR A 52 -0.74 10.32 -15.25
C TYR A 52 0.32 11.38 -14.92
N ASP A 53 -0.02 12.65 -15.07
CA ASP A 53 0.91 13.76 -14.80
C ASP A 53 0.89 14.21 -13.33
N THR A 54 -0.07 13.72 -12.52
CA THR A 54 -0.33 14.18 -11.16
C THR A 54 0.15 13.18 -10.11
N PRO A 55 0.54 13.66 -8.92
CA PRO A 55 0.71 12.82 -7.74
C PRO A 55 -0.65 12.67 -7.05
N TRP A 56 -1.41 11.63 -7.34
CA TRP A 56 -2.63 11.35 -6.59
C TRP A 56 -2.31 11.08 -5.11
N THR A 57 -3.20 11.46 -4.20
CA THR A 57 -2.97 11.35 -2.74
C THR A 57 -2.61 9.94 -2.31
N ARG A 58 -3.32 8.96 -2.81
CA ARG A 58 -3.08 7.54 -2.54
C ARG A 58 -1.75 7.05 -3.10
N ASP A 59 -1.44 7.44 -4.34
CA ASP A 59 -0.18 7.10 -5.01
C ASP A 59 1.02 7.73 -4.30
N ALA A 60 0.93 9.01 -3.91
CA ALA A 60 1.96 9.70 -3.15
C ALA A 60 2.32 8.94 -1.86
N ALA A 61 1.30 8.49 -1.12
CA ALA A 61 1.47 7.75 0.11
C ALA A 61 2.09 6.36 -0.11
N ILE A 62 1.54 5.58 -1.05
CA ILE A 62 1.97 4.21 -1.34
C ILE A 62 3.39 4.18 -1.91
N ASN A 63 3.69 5.08 -2.86
CA ASN A 63 5.01 5.16 -3.47
C ASN A 63 6.09 5.54 -2.45
N THR A 64 5.75 6.46 -1.54
CA THR A 64 6.62 6.82 -0.42
C THR A 64 6.83 5.65 0.53
N TRP A 65 5.73 5.01 0.99
CA TRP A 65 5.76 3.89 1.92
C TRP A 65 6.58 2.71 1.40
N ASN A 66 6.34 2.29 0.16
CA ASN A 66 6.97 1.10 -0.40
C ASN A 66 8.46 1.29 -0.73
N ALA A 67 8.86 2.44 -1.33
CA ALA A 67 10.21 2.59 -1.85
C ALA A 67 10.78 4.02 -1.78
N GLY A 68 9.96 5.05 -2.00
CA GLY A 68 10.44 6.44 -2.11
C GLY A 68 11.22 6.90 -0.90
N ARG A 69 10.80 6.50 0.30
CA ARG A 69 11.47 6.80 1.59
C ARG A 69 12.92 6.29 1.68
N PHE A 70 13.29 5.28 0.89
CA PHE A 70 14.63 4.71 0.84
C PHE A 70 15.45 5.17 -0.35
N LEU A 71 14.79 5.37 -1.50
CA LEU A 71 15.43 5.62 -2.79
C LEU A 71 15.63 7.10 -3.08
N ASP A 72 14.63 7.92 -2.81
CA ASP A 72 14.68 9.38 -2.95
C ASP A 72 13.77 10.06 -1.91
N PRO A 73 14.23 10.16 -0.66
CA PRO A 73 13.43 10.73 0.42
C PRO A 73 13.06 12.20 0.22
N LYS A 74 13.88 12.98 -0.51
CA LYS A 74 13.57 14.40 -0.80
C LYS A 74 12.36 14.52 -1.73
N THR A 75 12.35 13.75 -2.81
CA THR A 75 11.22 13.69 -3.72
C THR A 75 9.98 13.09 -3.03
N ALA A 76 10.15 12.05 -2.18
CA ALA A 76 9.06 11.46 -1.41
C ALA A 76 8.37 12.47 -0.47
N ARG A 77 9.17 13.25 0.30
CA ARG A 77 8.65 14.34 1.16
C ARG A 77 7.84 15.35 0.36
N ASN A 78 8.43 15.80 -0.74
CA ASN A 78 7.80 16.80 -1.59
C ASN A 78 6.48 16.29 -2.20
N THR A 79 6.45 15.02 -2.63
CA THR A 79 5.26 14.37 -3.18
C THR A 79 4.14 14.26 -2.14
N LEU A 80 4.46 13.87 -0.89
CA LEU A 80 3.49 13.86 0.21
C LEU A 80 2.89 15.24 0.47
N LEU A 81 3.70 16.29 0.43
CA LEU A 81 3.24 17.65 0.68
C LEU A 81 2.52 18.29 -0.52
N ALA A 82 2.83 17.84 -1.75
CA ALA A 82 2.17 18.30 -2.98
C ALA A 82 0.67 17.92 -3.06
N VAL A 83 0.25 16.92 -2.30
CA VAL A 83 -1.16 16.51 -2.19
C VAL A 83 -1.83 17.04 -0.91
N CYS A 84 -1.31 18.14 -0.37
CA CYS A 84 -1.90 18.88 0.75
C CYS A 84 -2.40 20.25 0.27
N THR A 85 -3.45 20.75 0.91
CA THR A 85 -4.06 22.04 0.60
C THR A 85 -4.39 22.78 1.89
N PRO A 86 -4.49 24.13 1.91
CA PRO A 86 -4.98 24.85 3.08
C PRO A 86 -6.48 24.58 3.29
N ASP A 87 -6.90 24.49 4.55
CA ASP A 87 -8.30 24.55 4.96
C ASP A 87 -8.84 26.01 4.91
N GLU A 88 -10.07 26.23 5.38
CA GLU A 88 -10.70 27.57 5.42
C GLU A 88 -9.96 28.59 6.28
N GLU A 89 -9.17 28.11 7.25
CA GLU A 89 -8.36 28.93 8.16
C GLU A 89 -6.91 29.11 7.65
N GLY A 90 -6.57 28.49 6.51
CA GLY A 90 -5.24 28.54 5.90
C GLY A 90 -4.27 27.48 6.45
N HIS A 91 -4.72 26.56 7.28
CA HIS A 91 -3.88 25.51 7.81
C HIS A 91 -3.78 24.31 6.84
N PRO A 92 -2.62 23.69 6.70
CA PRO A 92 -2.47 22.55 5.79
C PRO A 92 -3.25 21.31 6.26
N ILE A 93 -3.99 20.72 5.33
CA ILE A 93 -4.70 19.44 5.47
C ILE A 93 -4.38 18.57 4.26
N ILE A 94 -4.65 17.27 4.36
CA ILE A 94 -4.63 16.40 3.19
C ILE A 94 -5.77 16.82 2.27
N GLN A 95 -5.50 17.00 0.98
CA GLN A 95 -6.51 17.52 0.03
C GLN A 95 -7.84 16.74 0.12
N PRO A 96 -8.98 17.43 0.26
CA PRO A 96 -10.28 16.80 0.31
C PRO A 96 -10.78 16.50 -1.09
N ASP A 97 -10.33 15.38 -1.65
CA ASP A 97 -10.87 14.86 -2.89
C ASP A 97 -12.13 14.02 -2.67
N SER A 98 -12.76 13.55 -3.74
CA SER A 98 -13.94 12.71 -3.69
C SER A 98 -13.66 11.30 -3.16
N GLN A 99 -12.40 10.89 -3.10
CA GLN A 99 -11.94 9.60 -2.62
C GLN A 99 -11.46 9.73 -1.17
N LYS A 100 -12.39 9.85 -0.25
CA LYS A 100 -12.15 10.22 1.16
C LYS A 100 -11.22 9.28 1.93
N TRP A 101 -11.10 8.01 1.51
CA TRP A 101 -10.14 7.04 2.04
C TRP A 101 -8.69 7.38 1.70
N ASP A 102 -8.41 8.15 0.67
CA ASP A 102 -7.06 8.54 0.27
C ASP A 102 -6.35 9.34 1.36
N ARG A 103 -7.11 10.18 2.10
CA ARG A 103 -6.58 10.93 3.24
C ARG A 103 -6.03 10.02 4.35
N VAL A 104 -6.57 8.85 4.52
CA VAL A 104 -6.17 7.91 5.58
C VAL A 104 -4.85 7.24 5.24
N VAL A 105 -4.66 6.83 3.99
CA VAL A 105 -3.41 6.19 3.56
C VAL A 105 -2.25 7.19 3.53
N TRP A 106 -2.52 8.48 3.32
CA TRP A 106 -1.52 9.53 3.41
C TRP A 106 -0.85 9.55 4.81
N ILE A 107 -1.64 9.42 5.87
CA ILE A 107 -1.12 9.39 7.26
C ILE A 107 -0.13 8.24 7.44
N ILE A 108 -0.44 7.08 6.86
CA ILE A 108 0.46 5.91 6.91
C ILE A 108 1.74 6.19 6.11
N GLY A 109 1.64 6.72 4.90
CA GLY A 109 2.79 7.08 4.08
C GLY A 109 3.71 8.11 4.76
N ALA A 110 3.13 9.14 5.38
CA ALA A 110 3.85 10.16 6.11
C ALA A 110 4.59 9.61 7.34
N TRP A 111 3.93 8.74 8.11
CA TRP A 111 4.55 8.05 9.24
C TRP A 111 5.73 7.18 8.80
N GLN A 112 5.53 6.39 7.74
CA GLN A 112 6.56 5.52 7.19
C GLN A 112 7.75 6.31 6.62
N TYR A 113 7.51 7.49 6.06
CA TYR A 113 8.56 8.42 5.65
C TYR A 113 9.41 8.86 6.84
N TRP A 114 8.77 9.35 7.91
CA TRP A 114 9.48 9.79 9.11
C TRP A 114 10.29 8.65 9.76
N LEU A 115 9.73 7.45 9.89
CA LEU A 115 10.46 6.30 10.43
C LEU A 115 11.76 6.02 9.67
N ALA A 116 11.74 6.13 8.34
CA ALA A 116 12.90 5.86 7.50
C ALA A 116 13.91 7.00 7.43
N THR A 117 13.48 8.25 7.64
CA THR A 117 14.32 9.44 7.43
C THR A 117 14.74 10.13 8.72
N GLY A 118 13.93 10.06 9.78
CA GLY A 118 14.13 10.85 11.00
C GLY A 118 13.93 12.36 10.80
N ASP A 119 13.16 12.77 9.77
CA ASP A 119 12.86 14.18 9.47
C ASP A 119 11.84 14.72 10.48
N ASP A 120 12.31 15.21 11.61
CA ASP A 120 11.47 15.73 12.71
C ASP A 120 10.72 17.00 12.32
N GLU A 121 11.27 17.82 11.40
CA GLU A 121 10.55 18.98 10.85
C GLU A 121 9.31 18.53 10.08
N PHE A 122 9.46 17.53 9.22
CA PHE A 122 8.32 16.95 8.52
C PHE A 122 7.33 16.29 9.47
N LEU A 123 7.80 15.61 10.53
CA LEU A 123 6.91 15.00 11.53
C LEU A 123 6.00 16.04 12.20
N GLU A 124 6.52 17.20 12.59
CA GLU A 124 5.71 18.26 13.18
C GLU A 124 4.65 18.78 12.20
N ILE A 125 5.00 18.96 10.92
CA ILE A 125 4.05 19.32 9.87
C ILE A 125 2.97 18.21 9.73
N ALA A 126 3.40 16.95 9.65
CA ALA A 126 2.51 15.79 9.47
C ALA A 126 1.56 15.59 10.66
N ARG A 127 1.98 15.89 11.89
CA ARG A 127 1.14 15.87 13.10
C ARG A 127 -0.04 16.83 12.98
N GLY A 128 0.23 18.07 12.59
CA GLY A 128 -0.81 19.09 12.40
C GLY A 128 -1.80 18.70 11.27
N ILE A 129 -1.29 18.24 10.13
CA ILE A 129 -2.10 17.77 9.00
C ILE A 129 -2.96 16.57 9.42
N THR A 130 -2.38 15.58 10.10
CA THR A 130 -3.08 14.38 10.58
C THR A 130 -4.22 14.72 11.52
N ALA A 131 -3.97 15.56 12.53
CA ALA A 131 -4.98 15.94 13.52
C ALA A 131 -6.21 16.58 12.86
N ARG A 132 -5.99 17.59 12.00
CA ARG A 132 -7.08 18.30 11.30
C ARG A 132 -7.83 17.39 10.33
N SER A 133 -7.11 16.61 9.51
CA SER A 133 -7.72 15.72 8.52
C SER A 133 -8.55 14.61 9.17
N LEU A 134 -8.07 14.00 10.27
CA LEU A 134 -8.84 13.00 11.02
C LEU A 134 -10.07 13.58 11.70
N ALA A 135 -9.99 14.82 12.22
CA ALA A 135 -11.15 15.50 12.80
C ALA A 135 -12.25 15.74 11.76
N GLN A 136 -11.89 16.18 10.55
CA GLN A 136 -12.82 16.35 9.44
C GLN A 136 -13.42 15.00 9.03
N LEU A 137 -12.60 13.97 8.80
CA LEU A 137 -13.05 12.63 8.42
C LEU A 137 -13.97 12.00 9.46
N LYS A 138 -13.69 12.20 10.75
CA LYS A 138 -14.57 11.75 11.83
C LYS A 138 -15.94 12.40 11.74
N LYS A 139 -16.02 13.70 11.55
CA LYS A 139 -17.28 14.44 11.41
C LYS A 139 -18.06 13.99 10.17
N GLU A 140 -17.37 13.73 9.06
CA GLU A 140 -17.99 13.39 7.77
C GLU A 140 -18.42 11.93 7.68
N ARG A 141 -17.66 11.00 8.25
CA ARG A 141 -17.71 9.58 7.91
C ARG A 141 -17.94 8.63 9.07
N TYR A 142 -17.60 9.02 10.31
CA TYR A 142 -17.75 8.12 11.44
C TYR A 142 -19.24 7.91 11.79
N ASP A 143 -19.61 6.64 11.94
CA ASP A 143 -20.94 6.22 12.36
C ASP A 143 -20.90 5.69 13.79
N GLU A 144 -21.51 6.41 14.73
CA GLU A 144 -21.47 6.08 16.16
C GLU A 144 -22.20 4.75 16.47
N ALA A 145 -23.25 4.40 15.70
CA ALA A 145 -24.02 3.17 15.94
C ALA A 145 -23.24 1.92 15.54
N PHE A 146 -22.45 2.03 14.48
CA PHE A 146 -21.58 0.94 14.03
C PHE A 146 -20.19 1.01 14.65
N GLY A 147 -19.74 2.20 15.07
CA GLY A 147 -18.37 2.44 15.52
C GLY A 147 -17.34 2.26 14.40
N LEU A 148 -17.69 2.60 13.17
CA LEU A 148 -16.92 2.42 11.94
C LEU A 148 -17.02 3.66 11.05
N TYR A 149 -16.12 3.76 10.07
CA TYR A 149 -16.16 4.80 9.04
C TYR A 149 -16.88 4.30 7.79
N ARG A 150 -17.85 5.11 7.33
CA ARG A 150 -18.66 4.82 6.13
C ARG A 150 -17.92 5.17 4.85
N GLY A 151 -18.26 4.46 3.77
CA GLY A 151 -17.82 4.74 2.41
C GLY A 151 -17.27 3.52 1.70
N GLY A 152 -16.87 3.74 0.46
CA GLY A 152 -16.29 2.73 -0.40
C GLY A 152 -14.97 2.14 0.10
N SER A 153 -14.55 1.07 -0.54
CA SER A 153 -13.31 0.37 -0.28
C SER A 153 -12.10 1.17 -0.76
N PHE A 154 -11.00 1.04 -0.04
CA PHE A 154 -9.72 1.57 -0.44
C PHE A 154 -9.39 1.20 -1.89
N PHE A 155 -8.94 2.17 -2.67
CA PHE A 155 -8.62 2.14 -4.09
C PHE A 155 -9.76 1.78 -5.06
N ASN A 156 -10.86 1.16 -4.63
CA ASN A 156 -11.98 0.78 -5.48
C ASN A 156 -12.88 2.00 -5.77
N ASP A 157 -12.37 2.95 -6.53
CA ASP A 157 -13.11 4.15 -6.95
C ASP A 157 -14.11 3.86 -8.09
N GLY A 158 -14.02 2.70 -8.73
CA GLY A 158 -14.94 2.24 -9.74
C GLY A 158 -16.07 1.37 -9.19
N ILE A 159 -17.32 1.66 -9.60
CA ILE A 159 -18.52 0.88 -9.18
C ILE A 159 -18.41 -0.61 -9.52
N ALA A 160 -17.58 -0.99 -10.50
CA ALA A 160 -17.32 -2.37 -10.87
C ALA A 160 -16.76 -3.24 -9.72
N GLY A 161 -16.20 -2.62 -8.69
CA GLY A 161 -15.72 -3.29 -7.48
C GLY A 161 -16.79 -3.63 -6.45
N TYR A 162 -18.07 -3.40 -6.74
CA TYR A 162 -19.18 -3.51 -5.77
C TYR A 162 -20.31 -4.38 -6.28
N PRO A 163 -21.14 -4.99 -5.37
CA PRO A 163 -22.35 -5.70 -5.72
C PRO A 163 -23.40 -4.83 -6.45
N LEU A 164 -24.18 -5.45 -7.34
CA LEU A 164 -25.15 -4.75 -8.17
C LEU A 164 -26.26 -4.01 -7.39
N ASP A 165 -26.61 -4.45 -6.20
CA ASP A 165 -27.62 -3.80 -5.35
C ASP A 165 -27.17 -2.42 -4.82
N LEU A 166 -25.87 -2.11 -4.90
CA LEU A 166 -25.30 -0.81 -4.57
C LEU A 166 -25.34 0.19 -5.73
N TYR A 167 -25.59 -0.28 -6.95
CA TYR A 167 -25.67 0.59 -8.12
C TYR A 167 -26.94 1.46 -8.05
N GLU A 168 -26.82 2.70 -8.50
CA GLU A 168 -27.98 3.57 -8.64
C GLU A 168 -28.66 3.27 -9.98
N PRO A 169 -29.96 2.88 -9.99
CA PRO A 169 -30.66 2.55 -11.22
C PRO A 169 -30.71 3.71 -12.20
N GLY A 170 -30.33 3.45 -13.45
CA GLY A 170 -30.41 4.46 -14.52
C GLY A 170 -29.26 5.49 -14.51
N LEU A 171 -28.33 5.40 -13.56
CA LEU A 171 -27.15 6.27 -13.51
C LEU A 171 -26.05 5.72 -14.43
N ASP A 172 -25.61 6.54 -15.38
CA ASP A 172 -24.49 6.24 -16.25
C ASP A 172 -23.18 6.85 -15.69
N SER A 173 -22.71 6.30 -14.59
CA SER A 173 -21.43 6.69 -13.98
C SER A 173 -20.64 5.48 -13.54
N SER A 174 -19.33 5.50 -13.81
CA SER A 174 -18.39 4.50 -13.32
C SER A 174 -17.83 4.82 -11.93
N PHE A 175 -18.00 6.05 -11.44
CA PHE A 175 -17.42 6.49 -10.19
C PHE A 175 -18.29 6.10 -8.99
N VAL A 176 -17.70 5.41 -8.01
CA VAL A 176 -18.42 4.92 -6.82
C VAL A 176 -19.10 6.02 -6.00
N GLY A 177 -18.52 7.22 -5.99
CA GLY A 177 -19.06 8.37 -5.25
C GLY A 177 -20.37 8.91 -5.81
N ASP A 178 -20.73 8.58 -7.05
CA ASP A 178 -22.01 8.95 -7.68
C ASP A 178 -23.14 7.99 -7.32
N HIS A 179 -22.83 6.88 -6.64
CA HIS A 179 -23.80 5.88 -6.19
C HIS A 179 -24.10 6.03 -4.69
N PRO A 180 -25.20 6.70 -4.29
CA PRO A 180 -25.44 7.10 -2.89
C PRO A 180 -25.47 5.96 -1.87
N LYS A 181 -25.78 4.73 -2.31
CA LYS A 181 -25.77 3.56 -1.43
C LYS A 181 -24.33 3.18 -1.00
N CYS A 182 -23.33 3.45 -1.86
CA CYS A 182 -21.91 3.20 -1.53
C CYS A 182 -21.39 4.14 -0.44
N ASP A 183 -22.00 5.30 -0.25
CA ASP A 183 -21.64 6.21 0.85
C ASP A 183 -22.11 5.72 2.23
N ARG A 184 -22.99 4.72 2.27
CA ARG A 184 -23.60 4.21 3.51
C ARG A 184 -23.02 2.90 4.01
N ILE A 185 -22.29 2.17 3.16
CA ILE A 185 -21.67 0.90 3.52
C ILE A 185 -20.38 1.11 4.32
N PHE A 186 -19.89 0.02 4.93
CA PHE A 186 -18.60 -0.03 5.60
C PHE A 186 -17.76 -1.08 4.91
N CYS A 187 -16.60 -0.69 4.38
CA CYS A 187 -15.70 -1.61 3.69
C CYS A 187 -14.50 -1.97 4.56
N LEU A 188 -14.03 -3.21 4.43
CA LEU A 188 -12.96 -3.79 5.23
C LEU A 188 -11.67 -2.97 5.12
N SER A 189 -11.10 -2.84 3.91
CA SER A 189 -9.79 -2.20 3.72
C SER A 189 -9.76 -0.77 4.22
N THR A 190 -10.80 0.01 3.94
CA THR A 190 -10.93 1.40 4.40
C THR A 190 -10.92 1.47 5.93
N ASN A 191 -11.69 0.60 6.62
CA ASN A 191 -11.71 0.59 8.07
C ASN A 191 -10.41 0.03 8.70
N VAL A 192 -9.73 -0.87 8.01
CA VAL A 192 -8.37 -1.33 8.39
C VAL A 192 -7.37 -0.17 8.32
N LEU A 193 -7.40 0.63 7.26
CA LEU A 193 -6.55 1.81 7.13
C LEU A 193 -6.88 2.88 8.18
N TYR A 194 -8.16 3.13 8.49
CA TYR A 194 -8.54 4.02 9.59
C TYR A 194 -7.99 3.51 10.94
N CYS A 195 -8.04 2.21 11.18
CA CYS A 195 -7.50 1.62 12.41
C CYS A 195 -6.00 1.92 12.55
N GLU A 196 -5.23 1.76 11.47
CA GLU A 196 -3.80 2.05 11.46
C GLU A 196 -3.52 3.56 11.59
N ALA A 197 -4.28 4.40 10.88
CA ALA A 197 -4.13 5.85 10.98
C ALA A 197 -4.44 6.37 12.40
N LEU A 198 -5.44 5.81 13.09
CA LEU A 198 -5.72 6.13 14.49
C LEU A 198 -4.59 5.68 15.42
N ARG A 199 -3.97 4.52 15.18
CA ARG A 199 -2.78 4.06 15.90
C ARG A 199 -1.62 5.04 15.73
N ILE A 200 -1.35 5.44 14.48
CA ILE A 200 -0.30 6.39 14.14
C ILE A 200 -0.58 7.75 14.79
N ALA A 201 -1.80 8.26 14.74
CA ALA A 201 -2.17 9.52 15.39
C ALA A 201 -1.92 9.48 16.90
N ALA A 202 -2.22 8.36 17.57
CA ALA A 202 -1.89 8.17 18.98
C ALA A 202 -0.37 8.19 19.21
N ARG A 203 0.42 7.52 18.36
CA ARG A 203 1.91 7.54 18.42
C ARG A 203 2.47 8.95 18.16
N MET A 204 1.88 9.70 17.27
CA MET A 204 2.23 11.09 17.01
C MET A 204 1.82 12.03 18.16
N GLY A 205 1.04 11.57 19.15
CA GLY A 205 0.55 12.39 20.25
C GLY A 205 -0.61 13.33 19.88
N VAL A 206 -1.29 13.07 18.76
CA VAL A 206 -2.46 13.83 18.28
C VAL A 206 -3.75 12.99 18.23
N GLY A 207 -3.71 11.75 18.72
CA GLY A 207 -4.83 10.82 18.82
C GLY A 207 -5.00 10.25 20.23
N ASP A 208 -6.04 9.43 20.39
CA ASP A 208 -6.38 8.73 21.66
C ASP A 208 -6.13 7.23 21.49
N GLU A 209 -5.16 6.67 22.22
CA GLU A 209 -4.82 5.25 22.22
C GLU A 209 -6.00 4.37 22.61
N GLN A 210 -6.78 4.79 23.62
CA GLN A 210 -7.94 4.01 24.07
C GLN A 210 -9.05 4.00 23.01
N ALA A 211 -9.23 5.09 22.27
CA ALA A 211 -10.17 5.14 21.15
C ALA A 211 -9.70 4.20 20.02
N TRP A 212 -8.42 4.19 19.67
CA TRP A 212 -7.85 3.23 18.73
C TRP A 212 -8.07 1.78 19.16
N LEU A 213 -7.78 1.42 20.40
CA LEU A 213 -7.97 0.05 20.91
C LEU A 213 -9.44 -0.39 20.86
N ARG A 214 -10.38 0.50 21.20
CA ARG A 214 -11.83 0.24 21.08
C ARG A 214 -12.21 0.04 19.60
N PHE A 215 -11.72 0.90 18.71
CA PHE A 215 -11.99 0.80 17.27
C PHE A 215 -11.45 -0.53 16.70
N ARG A 216 -10.21 -0.90 17.01
CA ARG A 216 -9.58 -2.17 16.60
C ARG A 216 -10.41 -3.39 17.06
N LYS A 217 -10.85 -3.39 18.31
CA LYS A 217 -11.70 -4.48 18.85
C LYS A 217 -13.02 -4.59 18.10
N ASN A 218 -13.68 -3.46 17.85
CA ASN A 218 -14.94 -3.39 17.10
C ASN A 218 -14.77 -3.85 15.64
N LEU A 219 -13.73 -3.38 14.96
CA LEU A 219 -13.40 -3.76 13.61
C LEU A 219 -13.25 -5.28 13.46
N ARG A 220 -12.49 -5.93 14.36
CA ARG A 220 -12.34 -7.39 14.40
C ARG A 220 -13.67 -8.12 14.57
N ALA A 221 -14.52 -7.65 15.47
CA ALA A 221 -15.81 -8.25 15.73
C ALA A 221 -16.80 -8.08 14.56
N ARG A 222 -16.69 -6.98 13.83
CA ARG A 222 -17.61 -6.65 12.72
C ARG A 222 -17.27 -7.35 11.42
N PHE A 223 -15.97 -7.50 11.10
CA PHE A 223 -15.53 -8.05 9.82
C PHE A 223 -15.00 -9.48 9.88
N GLY A 224 -14.60 -9.97 11.06
CA GLY A 224 -14.15 -11.36 11.21
C GLY A 224 -15.31 -12.34 11.19
N ASN A 225 -15.15 -13.45 10.46
CA ASN A 225 -16.08 -14.56 10.40
C ASN A 225 -15.60 -15.71 11.30
N PRO A 226 -16.52 -16.62 11.74
CA PRO A 226 -16.17 -17.73 12.62
C PRO A 226 -15.15 -18.72 12.03
N ASP A 227 -15.09 -18.83 10.72
CA ASP A 227 -14.13 -19.68 10.00
C ASP A 227 -12.75 -19.04 9.80
N GLY A 228 -12.56 -17.79 10.25
CA GLY A 228 -11.32 -17.02 10.08
C GLY A 228 -11.26 -16.18 8.82
N SER A 229 -12.24 -16.29 7.92
CA SER A 229 -12.37 -15.38 6.78
C SER A 229 -12.82 -13.98 7.21
N LEU A 230 -12.72 -13.00 6.30
CA LEU A 230 -13.13 -11.62 6.55
C LEU A 230 -14.19 -11.21 5.53
N SER A 231 -15.23 -10.51 5.99
CA SER A 231 -16.25 -9.93 5.11
C SER A 231 -15.69 -8.70 4.39
N TYR A 232 -16.08 -8.47 3.16
CA TYR A 232 -15.71 -7.31 2.36
C TYR A 232 -16.52 -6.07 2.75
N ILE A 233 -17.85 -6.22 2.76
CA ILE A 233 -18.79 -5.12 3.01
C ILE A 233 -19.72 -5.48 4.17
N LEU A 234 -19.92 -4.51 5.06
CA LEU A 234 -21.00 -4.50 6.03
C LEU A 234 -22.04 -3.44 5.61
N TYR A 235 -23.29 -3.85 5.47
CA TYR A 235 -24.39 -2.98 5.10
C TYR A 235 -25.05 -2.33 6.34
N PRO A 236 -25.73 -1.18 6.19
CA PRO A 236 -26.44 -0.52 7.31
C PRO A 236 -27.54 -1.37 7.94
N ASP A 237 -28.11 -2.33 7.21
CA ASP A 237 -29.12 -3.28 7.71
C ASP A 237 -28.52 -4.50 8.41
N GLY A 238 -27.20 -4.57 8.52
CA GLY A 238 -26.48 -5.66 9.17
C GLY A 238 -26.13 -6.83 8.24
N ARG A 239 -26.56 -6.84 6.98
CA ARG A 239 -26.09 -7.81 5.99
C ARG A 239 -24.59 -7.68 5.78
N ARG A 240 -23.94 -8.75 5.35
CA ARG A 240 -22.53 -8.80 4.97
C ARG A 240 -22.37 -9.31 3.55
N ASP A 241 -21.37 -8.81 2.86
CA ASP A 241 -20.83 -9.42 1.66
C ASP A 241 -19.49 -10.08 2.04
N ASP A 242 -19.41 -11.39 1.84
CA ASP A 242 -18.26 -12.20 2.22
C ASP A 242 -17.31 -12.47 1.05
N SER A 243 -17.41 -11.70 -0.03
CA SER A 243 -16.36 -11.62 -1.04
C SER A 243 -15.04 -11.24 -0.38
N LYS A 244 -13.94 -11.72 -0.93
CA LYS A 244 -12.62 -11.53 -0.30
C LYS A 244 -11.88 -10.40 -1.00
N GLU A 245 -11.64 -9.34 -0.28
CA GLU A 245 -10.91 -8.17 -0.75
C GLU A 245 -9.43 -8.29 -0.40
N LEU A 246 -8.56 -8.45 -1.40
CA LEU A 246 -7.12 -8.62 -1.20
C LEU A 246 -6.49 -7.54 -0.32
N SER A 247 -6.84 -6.26 -0.55
CA SER A 247 -6.30 -5.15 0.22
C SER A 247 -6.69 -5.22 1.71
N GLY A 248 -7.94 -5.55 2.01
CA GLY A 248 -8.42 -5.68 3.38
C GLY A 248 -7.73 -6.81 4.15
N TYR A 249 -7.51 -7.95 3.49
CA TYR A 249 -6.79 -9.08 4.07
C TYR A 249 -5.30 -8.74 4.29
N ALA A 250 -4.62 -8.22 3.26
CA ALA A 250 -3.19 -7.92 3.34
C ALA A 250 -2.89 -6.85 4.40
N PHE A 251 -3.60 -5.72 4.39
CA PHE A 251 -3.42 -4.67 5.39
C PHE A 251 -3.87 -5.13 6.79
N GLY A 252 -4.95 -5.91 6.89
CA GLY A 252 -5.43 -6.45 8.15
C GLY A 252 -4.37 -7.28 8.89
N VAL A 253 -3.61 -8.07 8.15
CA VAL A 253 -2.49 -8.88 8.67
C VAL A 253 -1.25 -8.02 8.90
N LEU A 254 -0.89 -7.13 7.96
CA LEU A 254 0.26 -6.24 8.11
C LEU A 254 0.20 -5.39 9.38
N PHE A 255 -0.99 -4.89 9.73
CA PHE A 255 -1.21 -4.03 10.90
C PHE A 255 -1.61 -4.81 12.17
N ASP A 256 -1.44 -6.12 12.21
CA ASP A 256 -1.79 -6.99 13.37
C ASP A 256 -3.26 -6.87 13.83
N ILE A 257 -4.15 -6.47 12.93
CA ILE A 257 -5.59 -6.39 13.22
C ILE A 257 -6.20 -7.79 13.16
N PHE A 258 -5.84 -8.58 12.15
CA PHE A 258 -6.30 -9.95 11.96
C PHE A 258 -5.12 -10.92 11.97
N PRO A 259 -5.35 -12.22 12.34
CA PRO A 259 -4.29 -13.21 12.35
C PRO A 259 -3.83 -13.56 10.92
N GLY A 260 -2.59 -14.03 10.80
CA GLY A 260 -1.98 -14.40 9.51
C GLY A 260 -2.74 -15.49 8.76
N ASP A 261 -3.40 -16.40 9.48
CA ASP A 261 -4.21 -17.45 8.86
C ASP A 261 -5.36 -16.91 7.99
N ALA A 262 -5.78 -15.67 8.18
CA ALA A 262 -6.74 -15.02 7.28
C ALA A 262 -6.29 -15.04 5.82
N LEU A 263 -5.00 -14.92 5.53
CA LEU A 263 -4.46 -14.95 4.16
C LEU A 263 -4.73 -16.29 3.43
N LYS A 264 -4.93 -17.39 4.16
CA LYS A 264 -5.22 -18.71 3.59
C LYS A 264 -6.60 -18.80 2.93
N HIS A 265 -7.48 -17.84 3.20
CA HIS A 265 -8.81 -17.76 2.57
C HIS A 265 -8.79 -17.07 1.20
N LEU A 266 -7.65 -16.49 0.79
CA LEU A 266 -7.52 -15.86 -0.50
C LEU A 266 -7.29 -16.91 -1.59
N ASP A 267 -8.17 -16.93 -2.60
CA ASP A 267 -8.02 -17.79 -3.77
C ASP A 267 -6.99 -17.18 -4.74
N ARG A 268 -6.29 -18.03 -5.47
CA ARG A 268 -5.28 -17.62 -6.45
C ARG A 268 -5.69 -18.07 -7.83
N GLU A 269 -5.55 -17.20 -8.80
CA GLU A 269 -5.64 -17.54 -10.21
C GLU A 269 -4.22 -17.82 -10.75
N LYS A 270 -4.14 -18.28 -12.01
CA LYS A 270 -2.88 -18.70 -12.62
C LYS A 270 -1.77 -17.64 -12.55
N TYR A 271 -2.12 -16.38 -12.76
CA TYR A 271 -1.15 -15.27 -12.87
C TYR A 271 -1.08 -14.37 -11.63
N GLY A 272 -1.82 -14.66 -10.58
CA GLY A 272 -1.76 -13.91 -9.32
C GLY A 272 -3.10 -13.85 -8.60
N ILE A 273 -3.16 -13.07 -7.53
CA ILE A 273 -4.34 -12.91 -6.71
C ILE A 273 -5.15 -11.72 -7.20
N PRO A 274 -6.43 -11.93 -7.63
CA PRO A 274 -7.31 -10.81 -8.01
C PRO A 274 -7.62 -9.87 -6.84
N SER A 275 -7.97 -8.62 -7.14
CA SER A 275 -8.30 -7.65 -6.10
C SER A 275 -9.53 -8.00 -5.28
N ILE A 276 -10.54 -8.65 -5.92
CA ILE A 276 -11.75 -9.16 -5.23
C ILE A 276 -12.04 -10.57 -5.71
N MET A 277 -12.45 -11.46 -4.80
CA MET A 277 -12.83 -12.82 -5.10
C MET A 277 -13.92 -13.34 -4.14
N PRO A 278 -14.92 -14.06 -4.62
CA PRO A 278 -15.21 -14.27 -6.03
C PRO A 278 -15.60 -12.98 -6.73
N PRO A 279 -15.47 -12.88 -8.06
CA PRO A 279 -15.93 -11.70 -8.80
C PRO A 279 -17.44 -11.55 -8.66
N PHE A 280 -17.94 -10.32 -8.55
CA PHE A 280 -19.36 -10.07 -8.43
C PHE A 280 -20.12 -10.52 -9.69
N PRO A 281 -21.28 -11.16 -9.53
CA PRO A 281 -22.09 -11.62 -10.66
C PRO A 281 -22.71 -10.47 -11.45
N GLY A 282 -23.18 -10.78 -12.64
CA GLY A 282 -24.01 -9.92 -13.48
C GLY A 282 -23.25 -9.33 -14.65
N LEU A 283 -22.72 -8.12 -14.55
CA LEU A 283 -22.14 -7.40 -15.69
C LEU A 283 -20.71 -7.85 -16.05
N PHE A 284 -20.04 -8.56 -15.15
CA PHE A 284 -18.63 -8.93 -15.29
C PHE A 284 -18.44 -10.45 -15.31
N SER A 285 -17.42 -10.90 -16.07
CA SER A 285 -17.05 -12.31 -16.22
C SER A 285 -15.53 -12.43 -16.41
N LYS A 286 -15.02 -13.64 -16.69
CA LYS A 286 -13.61 -13.83 -17.08
C LYS A 286 -13.28 -13.15 -18.40
N GLU A 287 -14.21 -13.17 -19.35
CA GLU A 287 -14.08 -12.56 -20.68
C GLU A 287 -14.32 -11.05 -20.64
N ARG A 288 -15.04 -10.58 -19.62
CA ARG A 288 -15.34 -9.17 -19.40
C ARG A 288 -15.07 -8.77 -17.95
N PRO A 289 -13.79 -8.75 -17.52
CA PRO A 289 -13.45 -8.46 -16.13
C PRO A 289 -13.68 -6.99 -15.77
N GLY A 290 -14.24 -6.76 -14.60
CA GLY A 290 -14.45 -5.42 -14.05
C GLY A 290 -13.16 -4.82 -13.52
N ARG A 291 -12.92 -3.51 -13.77
CA ARG A 291 -11.66 -2.81 -13.45
C ARG A 291 -11.23 -2.98 -11.98
N HIS A 292 -12.11 -2.77 -11.02
CA HIS A 292 -11.85 -2.92 -9.59
C HIS A 292 -12.49 -4.20 -9.01
N ASN A 293 -12.60 -5.24 -9.82
CA ASN A 293 -13.23 -6.50 -9.46
C ASN A 293 -12.21 -7.65 -9.52
N ASN A 294 -12.25 -8.43 -10.60
CA ASN A 294 -11.48 -9.67 -10.73
C ASN A 294 -10.17 -9.50 -11.52
N LEU A 295 -9.48 -8.39 -11.39
CA LEU A 295 -8.19 -8.12 -12.02
C LEU A 295 -7.06 -8.06 -10.98
N ILE A 296 -5.84 -8.26 -11.44
CA ILE A 296 -4.62 -8.12 -10.64
C ILE A 296 -4.18 -6.65 -10.67
N TRP A 297 -3.98 -6.10 -9.48
CA TRP A 297 -3.36 -4.81 -9.25
C TRP A 297 -2.03 -5.04 -8.53
N PRO A 298 -0.89 -4.99 -9.22
CA PRO A 298 0.39 -5.48 -8.69
C PRO A 298 0.81 -4.89 -7.34
N PHE A 299 0.47 -3.62 -7.07
CA PHE A 299 0.80 -3.04 -5.78
C PHE A 299 0.11 -3.75 -4.60
N LEU A 300 -1.12 -4.27 -4.80
CA LEU A 300 -1.81 -5.08 -3.78
C LEU A 300 -1.12 -6.42 -3.57
N ASN A 301 -0.65 -7.05 -4.66
CA ASN A 301 0.11 -8.30 -4.59
C ASN A 301 1.45 -8.08 -3.87
N GLY A 302 2.07 -6.89 -4.05
CA GLY A 302 3.24 -6.49 -3.27
C GLY A 302 2.94 -6.39 -1.75
N PHE A 303 1.81 -5.82 -1.37
CA PHE A 303 1.38 -5.81 0.04
C PHE A 303 1.00 -7.20 0.55
N TYR A 304 0.42 -8.08 -0.30
CA TYR A 304 0.19 -9.47 0.07
C TYR A 304 1.51 -10.18 0.37
N ILE A 305 2.55 -10.04 -0.48
CA ILE A 305 3.88 -10.62 -0.24
C ILE A 305 4.43 -10.16 1.12
N ARG A 306 4.32 -8.87 1.45
CA ARG A 306 4.76 -8.34 2.75
C ARG A 306 3.97 -8.95 3.93
N ALA A 307 2.64 -9.11 3.77
CA ALA A 307 1.80 -9.72 4.79
C ALA A 307 2.12 -11.21 4.97
N ALA A 308 2.32 -11.95 3.89
CA ALA A 308 2.70 -13.35 3.91
C ALA A 308 4.11 -13.54 4.49
N ALA A 309 5.05 -12.67 4.16
CA ALA A 309 6.42 -12.67 4.71
C ALA A 309 6.40 -12.46 6.23
N LYS A 310 5.61 -11.48 6.71
CA LYS A 310 5.42 -11.26 8.14
C LYS A 310 4.90 -12.50 8.88
N CYS A 311 4.15 -13.36 8.19
CA CYS A 311 3.63 -14.63 8.73
C CYS A 311 4.57 -15.83 8.52
N GLY A 312 5.75 -15.63 7.92
CA GLY A 312 6.69 -16.69 7.63
C GLY A 312 6.27 -17.66 6.52
N MET A 313 5.37 -17.24 5.64
CA MET A 313 4.81 -18.04 4.54
C MET A 313 5.75 -18.00 3.31
N VAL A 314 6.92 -18.62 3.43
CA VAL A 314 8.04 -18.51 2.46
C VAL A 314 7.63 -18.99 1.06
N GLU A 315 6.88 -20.08 0.97
CA GLU A 315 6.44 -20.67 -0.29
C GLU A 315 5.46 -19.74 -1.03
N GLU A 316 4.48 -19.19 -0.32
CA GLU A 316 3.50 -18.25 -0.85
C GLU A 316 4.16 -16.95 -1.30
N VAL A 317 5.14 -16.47 -0.54
CA VAL A 317 5.95 -15.30 -0.88
C VAL A 317 6.68 -15.53 -2.20
N TRP A 318 7.33 -16.70 -2.36
CA TRP A 318 8.06 -17.02 -3.58
C TRP A 318 7.13 -17.15 -4.79
N GLU A 319 6.06 -17.90 -4.66
CA GLU A 319 5.09 -18.09 -5.74
C GLU A 319 4.52 -16.76 -6.25
N GLU A 320 4.11 -15.88 -5.34
CA GLU A 320 3.52 -14.61 -5.75
C GLU A 320 4.56 -13.64 -6.32
N LEU A 321 5.80 -13.64 -5.78
CA LEU A 321 6.89 -12.87 -6.33
C LEU A 321 7.24 -13.30 -7.76
N GLN A 322 7.28 -14.61 -8.03
CA GLN A 322 7.49 -15.13 -9.39
C GLN A 322 6.40 -14.68 -10.35
N ARG A 323 5.11 -14.73 -9.92
CA ARG A 323 3.98 -14.26 -10.74
C ARG A 323 4.10 -12.77 -11.04
N MET A 324 4.38 -11.96 -10.02
CA MET A 324 4.61 -10.52 -10.21
C MET A 324 5.78 -10.26 -11.16
N THR A 325 6.91 -10.95 -10.98
CA THR A 325 8.08 -10.81 -11.85
C THR A 325 7.74 -11.12 -13.32
N ALA A 326 6.96 -12.17 -13.56
CA ALA A 326 6.54 -12.55 -14.90
C ALA A 326 5.57 -11.54 -15.53
N LEU A 327 4.70 -10.91 -14.74
CA LEU A 327 3.73 -9.90 -15.19
C LEU A 327 4.37 -8.56 -15.50
N MET A 328 5.31 -8.09 -14.66
CA MET A 328 5.83 -6.71 -14.71
C MET A 328 6.52 -6.41 -16.04
N GLY A 329 7.33 -7.34 -16.57
CA GLY A 329 8.12 -7.12 -17.78
C GLY A 329 8.92 -5.80 -17.69
N GLU A 330 8.98 -5.08 -18.80
CA GLU A 330 9.65 -3.77 -18.89
C GLU A 330 8.69 -2.59 -18.63
N GLU A 331 7.37 -2.80 -18.72
CA GLU A 331 6.40 -1.70 -18.74
C GLU A 331 5.73 -1.38 -17.40
N PHE A 332 5.84 -2.26 -16.40
CA PHE A 332 5.20 -2.07 -15.09
C PHE A 332 3.76 -1.56 -15.21
N ARG A 333 2.91 -2.32 -15.91
CA ARG A 333 1.51 -1.95 -16.13
C ARG A 333 0.73 -1.83 -14.83
N GLU A 334 -0.29 -1.01 -14.86
CA GLU A 334 -1.18 -0.76 -13.74
C GLU A 334 -1.98 -2.00 -13.32
N ILE A 335 -2.53 -2.71 -14.31
CA ILE A 335 -3.49 -3.80 -14.12
C ILE A 335 -3.23 -4.93 -15.12
N TYR A 336 -3.43 -6.16 -14.67
CA TYR A 336 -3.31 -7.36 -15.48
C TYR A 336 -4.51 -8.30 -15.31
N SER A 337 -4.79 -9.09 -16.34
CA SER A 337 -5.76 -10.18 -16.27
C SER A 337 -5.17 -11.38 -15.53
N PRO A 338 -5.85 -11.94 -14.52
CA PRO A 338 -5.39 -13.13 -13.81
C PRO A 338 -5.54 -14.42 -14.63
N TYR A 339 -6.20 -14.36 -15.77
CA TYR A 339 -6.53 -15.53 -16.59
C TYR A 339 -5.51 -15.80 -17.69
N ASP A 340 -4.97 -14.75 -18.31
CA ASP A 340 -3.99 -14.85 -19.40
C ASP A 340 -2.69 -14.07 -19.15
N GLY A 341 -2.62 -13.28 -18.07
CA GLY A 341 -1.44 -12.50 -17.71
C GLY A 341 -1.21 -11.26 -18.57
N GLN A 342 -2.17 -10.92 -19.46
CA GLN A 342 -2.01 -9.75 -20.32
C GLN A 342 -2.43 -8.46 -19.61
N PRO A 343 -1.83 -7.29 -19.97
CA PRO A 343 -2.30 -6.00 -19.51
C PRO A 343 -3.77 -5.79 -19.88
N HIS A 344 -4.61 -5.46 -18.88
CA HIS A 344 -6.05 -5.30 -19.08
C HIS A 344 -6.60 -4.25 -18.12
N GLY A 345 -7.12 -3.13 -18.65
CA GLY A 345 -7.61 -2.04 -17.82
C GLY A 345 -8.96 -2.28 -17.14
N GLY A 346 -9.68 -3.30 -17.58
CA GLY A 346 -10.99 -3.66 -17.02
C GLY A 346 -12.15 -2.86 -17.57
N TRP A 347 -13.33 -3.43 -17.44
CA TRP A 347 -14.60 -2.79 -17.79
C TRP A 347 -15.15 -2.02 -16.59
N GLN A 348 -15.72 -0.87 -16.87
CA GLN A 348 -16.54 -0.11 -15.92
C GLN A 348 -17.87 0.24 -16.57
N LEU A 349 -18.91 0.49 -15.76
CA LEU A 349 -20.11 1.14 -16.25
C LEU A 349 -19.79 2.57 -16.67
N GLY A 350 -20.68 3.15 -17.44
CA GLY A 350 -20.50 4.48 -17.99
C GLY A 350 -20.12 4.46 -19.47
N GLY A 351 -20.44 5.52 -20.16
CA GLY A 351 -20.34 5.66 -21.60
C GLY A 351 -21.70 5.53 -22.31
N ASP A 352 -21.71 5.75 -23.60
CA ASP A 352 -22.93 5.74 -24.41
C ASP A 352 -23.70 4.42 -24.26
N ASN A 353 -24.93 4.48 -23.82
CA ASN A 353 -25.89 3.38 -23.65
C ASN A 353 -25.66 2.44 -22.45
N CYS A 354 -24.97 2.83 -21.39
CA CYS A 354 -24.69 1.99 -20.21
C CYS A 354 -24.02 0.63 -20.53
N GLN A 355 -23.40 0.49 -21.67
CA GLN A 355 -22.74 -0.76 -22.09
C GLN A 355 -21.38 -0.98 -21.44
N GLY A 356 -20.92 0.02 -20.71
CA GLY A 356 -19.62 0.04 -20.08
C GLY A 356 -18.51 0.46 -21.04
N HIS A 357 -17.44 0.90 -20.41
CA HIS A 357 -16.22 1.36 -21.09
C HIS A 357 -15.06 0.44 -20.73
N LEU A 358 -14.28 0.01 -21.73
CA LEU A 358 -13.03 -0.71 -21.52
C LEU A 358 -11.91 0.28 -21.33
N TRP A 359 -11.30 0.26 -20.15
CA TRP A 359 -10.14 1.06 -19.84
C TRP A 359 -8.86 0.37 -20.29
N HIS A 360 -7.83 1.15 -20.59
CA HIS A 360 -6.49 0.60 -20.77
C HIS A 360 -5.76 0.47 -19.42
N SER A 361 -4.76 -0.38 -19.36
CA SER A 361 -3.83 -0.46 -18.24
C SER A 361 -2.71 0.54 -18.44
N CYS A 362 -2.54 1.49 -17.51
CA CYS A 362 -1.50 2.51 -17.58
C CYS A 362 -0.10 1.88 -17.69
N ARG A 363 0.77 2.47 -18.51
CA ARG A 363 2.19 2.10 -18.61
C ARG A 363 3.00 2.78 -17.52
N HIS A 364 4.08 2.14 -17.14
CA HIS A 364 5.03 2.68 -16.14
C HIS A 364 4.32 3.17 -14.89
N GLN A 365 3.37 2.38 -14.40
CA GLN A 365 2.63 2.73 -13.20
C GLN A 365 3.55 2.70 -11.98
N THR A 366 3.64 3.84 -11.27
CA THR A 366 4.60 4.02 -10.18
C THR A 366 4.33 3.07 -9.02
N TRP A 367 3.08 2.91 -8.59
CA TRP A 367 2.77 2.01 -7.49
C TRP A 367 2.95 0.52 -7.83
N SER A 368 2.89 0.13 -9.11
CA SER A 368 3.23 -1.26 -9.50
C SER A 368 4.72 -1.53 -9.30
N ALA A 369 5.57 -0.58 -9.72
CA ALA A 369 7.02 -0.67 -9.49
C ALA A 369 7.37 -0.58 -8.00
N THR A 370 6.82 0.38 -7.27
CA THR A 370 7.11 0.52 -5.83
C THR A 370 6.52 -0.62 -5.01
N GLY A 371 5.38 -1.20 -5.41
CA GLY A 371 4.84 -2.42 -4.81
C GLY A 371 5.79 -3.60 -4.92
N TYR A 372 6.43 -3.76 -6.08
CA TYR A 372 7.47 -4.78 -6.28
C TYR A 372 8.70 -4.50 -5.40
N LEU A 373 9.18 -3.24 -5.37
CA LEU A 373 10.29 -2.85 -4.50
C LEU A 373 9.96 -3.08 -3.02
N GLY A 374 8.76 -2.71 -2.57
CA GLY A 374 8.30 -2.93 -1.21
C GLY A 374 8.23 -4.42 -0.84
N ALA A 375 7.82 -5.30 -1.79
CA ALA A 375 7.85 -6.74 -1.60
C ALA A 375 9.27 -7.26 -1.36
N ILE A 376 10.28 -6.75 -2.08
CA ILE A 376 11.69 -7.13 -1.87
C ILE A 376 12.23 -6.52 -0.57
N LEU A 377 12.11 -5.19 -0.39
CA LEU A 377 12.75 -4.49 0.72
C LEU A 377 12.14 -4.88 2.08
N SER A 378 10.82 -4.74 2.21
CA SER A 378 10.11 -5.01 3.48
C SER A 378 9.57 -6.44 3.59
N GLY A 379 9.34 -7.14 2.47
CA GLY A 379 8.91 -8.54 2.47
C GLY A 379 10.10 -9.49 2.60
N ILE A 380 10.93 -9.58 1.55
CA ILE A 380 12.01 -10.57 1.47
C ILE A 380 13.13 -10.25 2.46
N PHE A 381 13.68 -9.03 2.42
CA PHE A 381 14.74 -8.62 3.34
C PHE A 381 14.22 -8.25 4.73
N GLY A 382 12.91 -8.06 4.88
CA GLY A 382 12.25 -7.78 6.15
C GLY A 382 12.68 -6.48 6.82
N MET A 383 12.99 -5.45 6.02
CA MET A 383 13.43 -4.15 6.52
C MET A 383 12.26 -3.34 7.04
N GLU A 384 12.23 -3.08 8.34
CA GLU A 384 11.19 -2.26 8.99
C GLU A 384 11.84 -1.20 9.89
N PRO A 385 12.01 0.04 9.36
CA PRO A 385 12.43 1.17 10.19
C PRO A 385 11.41 1.43 11.31
N GLY A 386 11.88 1.50 12.55
CA GLY A 386 11.10 1.79 13.75
C GLY A 386 11.45 3.16 14.34
N GLU A 387 10.89 3.48 15.48
CA GLU A 387 11.20 4.73 16.20
C GLU A 387 12.61 4.70 16.81
N GLU A 388 13.04 3.54 17.29
CA GLU A 388 14.31 3.37 18.03
C GLU A 388 15.42 2.71 17.21
N GLY A 389 15.10 2.06 16.08
CA GLY A 389 16.07 1.33 15.27
C GLY A 389 15.45 0.65 14.06
N LEU A 390 16.31 0.03 13.27
CA LEU A 390 15.94 -0.79 12.11
C LEU A 390 15.71 -2.24 12.56
N SER A 391 14.48 -2.73 12.43
CA SER A 391 14.16 -4.15 12.61
C SER A 391 14.38 -4.91 11.31
N MET A 392 14.93 -6.14 11.44
CA MET A 392 15.09 -7.08 10.34
C MET A 392 14.25 -8.33 10.63
N ALA A 393 13.29 -8.62 9.76
CA ALA A 393 12.43 -9.80 9.82
C ALA A 393 12.39 -10.49 8.45
N PRO A 394 13.52 -11.05 8.00
CA PRO A 394 13.64 -11.60 6.65
C PRO A 394 12.73 -12.81 6.43
N CYS A 395 12.19 -12.92 5.22
CA CYS A 395 11.46 -14.09 4.72
C CYS A 395 12.03 -14.42 3.33
N VAL A 396 13.13 -15.15 3.32
CA VAL A 396 13.93 -15.36 2.10
C VAL A 396 13.63 -16.73 1.50
N PRO A 397 13.07 -16.79 0.29
CA PRO A 397 12.93 -18.05 -0.46
C PRO A 397 14.30 -18.68 -0.80
N GLU A 398 14.35 -20.00 -0.95
CA GLU A 398 15.58 -20.72 -1.29
C GLU A 398 16.27 -20.20 -2.56
N ASN A 399 15.46 -19.82 -3.55
CA ASN A 399 15.94 -19.25 -4.82
C ASN A 399 16.60 -17.86 -4.68
N LEU A 400 16.40 -17.19 -3.55
CA LEU A 400 17.01 -15.89 -3.21
C LEU A 400 18.02 -16.01 -2.06
N SER A 401 18.48 -17.22 -1.73
CA SER A 401 19.57 -17.41 -0.75
C SER A 401 20.82 -16.65 -1.22
N ASP A 402 21.61 -16.19 -0.26
CA ASP A 402 22.87 -15.46 -0.53
C ASP A 402 22.71 -14.20 -1.39
N SER A 403 21.56 -13.53 -1.29
CA SER A 403 21.26 -12.26 -1.95
C SER A 403 21.72 -11.06 -1.12
N ALA A 404 21.87 -9.91 -1.79
CA ALA A 404 22.29 -8.68 -1.12
C ALA A 404 21.60 -7.42 -1.66
N LEU A 405 21.46 -6.42 -0.78
CA LEU A 405 21.11 -5.04 -1.12
C LEU A 405 22.30 -4.14 -0.82
N TYR A 406 22.62 -3.20 -1.70
CA TYR A 406 23.73 -2.28 -1.54
C TYR A 406 23.26 -0.83 -1.56
N GLY A 407 23.82 -0.03 -0.65
CA GLY A 407 23.54 1.41 -0.58
C GLY A 407 22.12 1.74 -0.14
N VAL A 408 21.59 0.97 0.80
CA VAL A 408 20.30 1.27 1.45
C VAL A 408 20.52 2.39 2.45
N THR A 409 19.74 3.47 2.36
CA THR A 409 19.87 4.59 3.30
C THR A 409 18.66 4.69 4.22
N VAL A 410 18.91 4.69 5.55
CA VAL A 410 17.90 4.88 6.59
C VAL A 410 18.43 5.91 7.58
N ARG A 411 17.68 7.00 7.82
CA ARG A 411 18.09 8.12 8.71
C ARG A 411 19.49 8.67 8.39
N GLY A 412 19.86 8.71 7.10
CA GLY A 412 21.19 9.16 6.66
C GLY A 412 22.32 8.15 6.88
N TRP A 413 22.04 7.01 7.47
CA TRP A 413 22.94 5.88 7.63
C TRP A 413 22.81 4.95 6.43
N THR A 414 23.93 4.61 5.77
CA THR A 414 23.96 3.75 4.58
C THR A 414 24.37 2.34 4.96
N LEU A 415 23.65 1.34 4.43
CA LEU A 415 23.86 -0.08 4.68
C LEU A 415 24.06 -0.86 3.38
N ASP A 416 25.00 -1.79 3.40
CA ASP A 416 24.98 -2.97 2.54
C ASP A 416 24.45 -4.15 3.36
N ILE A 417 23.33 -4.73 2.92
CA ILE A 417 22.65 -5.81 3.63
C ILE A 417 22.88 -7.10 2.87
N ARG A 418 23.49 -8.10 3.52
CA ARG A 418 23.78 -9.41 2.95
C ARG A 418 23.04 -10.49 3.70
N VAL A 419 22.37 -11.36 2.98
CA VAL A 419 21.70 -12.53 3.54
C VAL A 419 22.52 -13.78 3.20
N HIS A 420 22.71 -14.64 4.18
CA HIS A 420 23.33 -15.94 4.07
C HIS A 420 22.30 -17.02 4.42
N GLY A 421 22.02 -17.91 3.47
CA GLY A 421 20.99 -18.93 3.61
C GLY A 421 19.59 -18.43 3.25
N TRP A 422 18.55 -19.14 3.69
CA TRP A 422 17.15 -18.89 3.37
C TRP A 422 16.21 -19.30 4.52
N GLY A 423 14.94 -18.90 4.46
CA GLY A 423 13.93 -19.13 5.48
C GLY A 423 13.59 -17.86 6.26
N THR A 424 13.07 -18.04 7.48
CA THR A 424 12.59 -16.92 8.32
C THR A 424 13.31 -16.84 9.67
N LYS A 425 14.05 -17.88 10.04
CA LYS A 425 14.74 -17.94 11.33
C LYS A 425 16.06 -17.20 11.25
N LEU A 426 16.11 -16.00 11.81
CA LEU A 426 17.35 -15.24 11.96
C LEU A 426 18.19 -15.88 13.09
N GLU A 427 19.30 -16.56 12.73
CA GLU A 427 20.19 -17.24 13.68
C GLU A 427 21.27 -16.31 14.24
N CYS A 428 21.81 -15.46 13.39
CA CYS A 428 22.85 -14.49 13.74
C CYS A 428 22.73 -13.25 12.88
N MET A 429 23.12 -12.11 13.44
CA MET A 429 23.22 -10.84 12.74
C MET A 429 24.50 -10.12 13.19
N THR A 430 25.27 -9.62 12.23
CA THR A 430 26.46 -8.81 12.51
C THR A 430 26.45 -7.50 11.75
N GLN A 431 27.07 -6.49 12.35
CA GLN A 431 27.33 -5.20 11.74
C GLN A 431 28.85 -4.97 11.72
N ASP A 432 29.42 -4.86 10.52
CA ASP A 432 30.89 -4.80 10.30
C ASP A 432 31.66 -5.94 10.99
N GLY A 433 31.04 -7.13 11.04
CA GLY A 433 31.60 -8.34 11.66
C GLY A 433 31.31 -8.48 13.15
N GLU A 434 30.80 -7.47 13.83
CA GLU A 434 30.48 -7.53 15.26
C GLU A 434 28.97 -7.91 15.46
N PRO A 435 28.67 -8.84 16.41
CA PRO A 435 27.30 -9.24 16.69
C PRO A 435 26.42 -8.08 17.12
N VAL A 436 25.19 -7.98 16.56
CA VAL A 436 24.20 -6.96 16.92
C VAL A 436 22.86 -7.58 17.26
N GLN A 437 22.07 -6.85 18.06
CA GLN A 437 20.70 -7.24 18.42
C GLN A 437 19.70 -6.66 17.43
N ASN A 438 18.53 -7.28 17.34
CA ASN A 438 17.39 -6.83 16.55
C ASN A 438 16.32 -6.25 17.50
N PRO A 439 15.86 -4.99 17.37
CA PRO A 439 16.22 -4.02 16.34
C PRO A 439 17.66 -3.46 16.50
N ILE A 440 18.25 -3.08 15.36
CA ILE A 440 19.57 -2.45 15.31
C ILE A 440 19.40 -0.96 15.59
N PRO A 441 20.08 -0.37 16.59
CA PRO A 441 20.10 1.07 16.77
C PRO A 441 20.59 1.78 15.50
N TYR A 442 20.01 2.94 15.19
CA TYR A 442 20.44 3.69 14.00
C TYR A 442 21.89 4.12 14.10
N GLY A 443 22.62 3.90 13.02
CA GLY A 443 24.01 4.36 12.88
C GLY A 443 24.10 5.88 12.74
N THR A 444 25.32 6.39 12.81
CA THR A 444 25.59 7.82 12.62
C THR A 444 25.29 8.23 11.17
N PRO A 445 24.55 9.32 10.92
CA PRO A 445 24.36 9.82 9.56
C PRO A 445 25.68 10.05 8.83
N GLY A 446 25.75 9.65 7.57
CA GLY A 446 26.96 9.74 6.73
C GLY A 446 27.90 8.54 6.86
N THR A 447 27.65 7.59 7.75
CA THR A 447 28.43 6.34 7.82
C THR A 447 27.91 5.31 6.85
N HIS A 448 28.80 4.40 6.43
CA HIS A 448 28.48 3.23 5.60
C HIS A 448 28.96 1.96 6.30
N GLN A 449 28.05 1.01 6.48
CA GLN A 449 28.32 -0.22 7.23
C GLN A 449 27.74 -1.44 6.52
N ILE A 450 28.25 -2.62 6.86
CA ILE A 450 27.80 -3.90 6.31
C ILE A 450 26.98 -4.61 7.38
N LEU A 451 25.74 -4.94 7.04
CA LEU A 451 24.85 -5.76 7.84
C LEU A 451 24.77 -7.16 7.23
N GLU A 452 25.11 -8.18 7.99
CA GLU A 452 25.02 -9.57 7.54
C GLU A 452 23.99 -10.34 8.37
N LEU A 453 23.12 -11.08 7.68
CA LEU A 453 22.01 -11.86 8.26
C LEU A 453 22.22 -13.33 7.93
N TRP A 454 22.36 -14.20 8.92
CA TRP A 454 22.45 -15.65 8.72
C TRP A 454 21.10 -16.27 9.07
N LEU A 455 20.54 -16.98 8.10
CA LEU A 455 19.24 -17.63 8.23
C LEU A 455 19.38 -19.13 8.35
N GLY A 456 18.63 -19.70 9.30
CA GLY A 456 18.37 -21.12 9.43
C GLY A 456 17.03 -21.53 8.84
N ARG A 457 16.89 -22.83 8.61
CA ARG A 457 15.63 -23.42 8.10
C ARG A 457 14.53 -23.41 9.15
#